data_dfd630623af6fa448eae5c17248cf5c7
#
_entry.id   dfd630623af6fa448eae5c17248cf5c7
#
_cell.length_a   1.000
_cell.length_b   1.000
_cell.length_c   1.000
_cell.angle_alpha   90.00
_cell.angle_beta   90.00
_cell.angle_gamma   90.00
#
_symmetry.space_group_name_H-M   'P 1'
#
loop_
_entity.id
_entity.type
_entity.pdbx_description
1 polymer ?
#
loop_
_entity_poly.entity_id
_entity_poly.type
_entity_poly.pdbx_seq_one_letter_code
_entity_poly.pdbx_strand_id
1 'polypeptide(L)'
;TAPYLLHLPENHSFVEELCSESPTGKEQEDGFQQWNKPFGFFFRSHATFDELLHHFRKFIYMPTYDGRLLYFRFYDPTVLEDYFNRLMYYPKKVATFWGGGLIDSMSLPKGHHVVHYAPTIDFAKITPAKKQFDKFEMKALIEQKNKEHIIKLVDDILESSPFLLKKYTRSDIEIVASYHNEISSKYNIHQFITIGFFTLVTLLY
;
A
#
# COMPACT_ATOMS: atom_id res chain seq x y z
N THR A 1 -5.46 -6.46 12.38
CA THR A 1 -4.13 -6.89 12.86
C THR A 1 -3.27 -5.65 13.06
N ALA A 2 -2.68 -5.49 14.23
CA ALA A 2 -1.73 -4.41 14.50
C ALA A 2 -0.37 -4.75 13.84
N PRO A 3 0.37 -3.77 13.31
CA PRO A 3 1.71 -4.01 12.80
C PRO A 3 2.67 -4.35 13.95
N TYR A 4 3.66 -5.17 13.65
CA TYR A 4 4.75 -5.51 14.56
C TYR A 4 6.01 -4.77 14.14
N LEU A 5 6.78 -4.30 15.12
CA LEU A 5 8.13 -3.80 14.95
C LEU A 5 9.09 -4.86 15.46
N LEU A 6 10.06 -5.25 14.65
CA LEU A 6 11.09 -6.24 15.01
C LEU A 6 12.47 -5.60 14.89
N HIS A 7 13.32 -5.88 15.86
CA HIS A 7 14.75 -5.57 15.77
C HIS A 7 15.46 -6.80 15.21
N LEU A 8 16.10 -6.64 14.06
CA LEU A 8 16.90 -7.67 13.42
C LEU A 8 18.38 -7.33 13.60
N PRO A 9 19.16 -8.18 14.28
CA PRO A 9 20.61 -8.02 14.32
C PRO A 9 21.22 -8.20 12.92
N GLU A 10 22.44 -7.71 12.76
CA GLU A 10 23.21 -7.91 11.55
C GLU A 10 23.38 -9.41 11.29
N ASN A 11 23.16 -9.86 10.05
CA ASN A 11 23.20 -11.28 9.65
C ASN A 11 22.12 -12.17 10.29
N HIS A 12 20.94 -11.65 10.57
CA HIS A 12 19.82 -12.48 11.05
C HIS A 12 19.34 -13.43 9.95
N SER A 13 19.18 -14.72 10.27
CA SER A 13 18.77 -15.78 9.32
C SER A 13 17.47 -15.46 8.57
N PHE A 14 16.55 -14.75 9.20
CA PHE A 14 15.32 -14.28 8.58
C PHE A 14 15.57 -13.41 7.35
N VAL A 15 16.60 -12.55 7.34
CA VAL A 15 16.96 -11.72 6.17
C VAL A 15 17.58 -12.57 5.09
N GLU A 16 18.43 -13.53 5.47
CA GLU A 16 19.03 -14.49 4.53
C GLU A 16 17.97 -15.38 3.88
N GLU A 17 17.00 -15.86 4.65
CA GLU A 17 15.88 -16.68 4.16
C GLU A 17 14.97 -15.89 3.22
N LEU A 18 14.70 -14.62 3.51
CA LEU A 18 13.92 -13.75 2.62
C LEU A 18 14.63 -13.44 1.30
N CYS A 19 15.96 -13.34 1.33
CA CYS A 19 16.77 -12.99 0.16
C CYS A 19 17.29 -14.24 -0.59
N SER A 20 17.16 -15.45 -0.03
CA SER A 20 17.59 -16.68 -0.68
C SER A 20 16.67 -17.06 -1.82
N GLU A 21 17.24 -17.35 -2.99
CA GLU A 21 16.51 -18.02 -4.06
C GLU A 21 16.20 -19.47 -3.62
N SER A 22 14.99 -19.93 -3.88
CA SER A 22 14.66 -21.34 -3.62
C SER A 22 15.52 -22.27 -4.46
N PRO A 23 16.26 -23.19 -3.87
CA PRO A 23 17.14 -24.09 -4.62
C PRO A 23 16.39 -25.06 -5.55
N THR A 24 15.09 -25.15 -5.51
CA THR A 24 14.35 -26.27 -6.10
C THR A 24 13.24 -25.93 -7.06
N GLY A 25 13.00 -24.68 -7.43
CA GLY A 25 12.00 -24.34 -8.47
C GLY A 25 10.59 -24.94 -8.25
N LYS A 26 10.34 -25.60 -7.13
CA LYS A 26 9.04 -26.09 -6.72
C LYS A 26 8.43 -25.07 -5.76
N GLU A 27 7.27 -24.55 -6.13
CA GLU A 27 6.39 -23.80 -5.23
C GLU A 27 6.05 -24.70 -4.02
N GLN A 28 6.88 -24.68 -3.00
CA GLN A 28 6.53 -25.27 -1.72
C GLN A 28 5.87 -24.19 -0.87
N GLU A 29 4.65 -24.47 -0.44
CA GLU A 29 3.80 -23.60 0.37
C GLU A 29 4.36 -23.31 1.78
N ASP A 30 5.47 -23.91 2.17
CA ASP A 30 6.05 -23.84 3.50
C ASP A 30 7.25 -22.89 3.56
N GLY A 31 7.07 -21.79 4.23
CA GLY A 31 8.13 -20.87 4.68
C GLY A 31 8.47 -19.76 3.70
N PHE A 32 8.72 -18.67 4.21
CA PHE A 32 9.42 -17.43 3.82
C PHE A 32 9.69 -17.07 2.33
N GLN A 33 9.31 -17.86 1.35
CA GLN A 33 9.29 -17.47 -0.08
C GLN A 33 8.18 -16.47 -0.39
N GLN A 34 7.96 -15.52 0.51
CA GLN A 34 6.87 -14.58 0.44
C GLN A 34 7.33 -13.16 0.11
N TRP A 35 8.52 -13.03 -0.52
CA TRP A 35 8.98 -11.72 -0.97
C TRP A 35 7.96 -10.99 -1.85
N ASN A 36 7.13 -11.75 -2.57
CA ASN A 36 6.02 -11.22 -3.36
C ASN A 36 4.77 -10.86 -2.55
N LYS A 37 4.71 -11.21 -1.26
CA LYS A 37 3.60 -10.85 -0.39
C LYS A 37 3.94 -9.60 0.41
N PRO A 38 2.99 -8.69 0.65
CA PRO A 38 3.21 -7.46 1.40
C PRO A 38 3.32 -7.76 2.92
N PHE A 39 4.45 -8.33 3.35
CA PHE A 39 4.69 -8.65 4.77
C PHE A 39 5.12 -7.44 5.60
N GLY A 40 5.67 -6.38 4.95
CA GLY A 40 6.18 -5.18 5.60
C GLY A 40 7.37 -4.58 4.85
N PHE A 41 8.15 -3.79 5.54
CA PHE A 41 9.35 -3.15 5.00
C PHE A 41 10.48 -3.14 6.02
N PHE A 42 11.70 -2.96 5.53
CA PHE A 42 12.88 -2.80 6.37
C PHE A 42 13.27 -1.32 6.46
N PHE A 43 13.92 -0.96 7.55
CA PHE A 43 14.52 0.37 7.67
C PHE A 43 15.77 0.32 8.54
N ARG A 44 16.64 1.30 8.35
CA ARG A 44 17.81 1.55 9.19
C ARG A 44 17.56 2.78 10.05
N SER A 45 18.05 2.73 11.27
CA SER A 45 17.91 3.82 12.23
C SER A 45 19.02 3.76 13.28
N HIS A 46 19.43 4.91 13.78
CA HIS A 46 20.28 5.05 14.96
C HIS A 46 19.47 5.28 16.25
N ALA A 47 18.14 5.42 16.12
CA ALA A 47 17.27 5.63 17.27
C ALA A 47 17.05 4.32 18.04
N THR A 48 16.68 4.44 19.30
CA THR A 48 16.29 3.30 20.13
C THR A 48 14.98 2.66 19.65
N PHE A 49 14.78 1.40 20.03
CA PHE A 49 13.56 0.68 19.70
C PHE A 49 12.29 1.42 20.21
N ASP A 50 12.36 1.97 21.43
CA ASP A 50 11.22 2.67 22.03
C ASP A 50 10.89 3.99 21.31
N GLU A 51 11.90 4.72 20.86
CA GLU A 51 11.72 5.93 20.05
C GLU A 51 11.05 5.61 18.72
N LEU A 52 11.49 4.54 18.04
CA LEU A 52 10.92 4.07 16.80
C LEU A 52 9.47 3.58 16.99
N LEU A 53 9.23 2.78 18.03
CA LEU A 53 7.90 2.31 18.36
C LEU A 53 6.94 3.47 18.65
N HIS A 54 7.39 4.46 19.44
CA HIS A 54 6.63 5.67 19.71
C HIS A 54 6.39 6.49 18.45
N HIS A 55 7.38 6.57 17.56
CA HIS A 55 7.27 7.28 16.29
C HIS A 55 6.22 6.62 15.38
N PHE A 56 6.33 5.32 15.11
CA PHE A 56 5.43 4.62 14.18
C PHE A 56 4.00 4.50 14.71
N ARG A 57 3.80 4.33 16.02
CA ARG A 57 2.46 4.33 16.63
C ARG A 57 1.64 5.57 16.29
N LYS A 58 2.30 6.72 16.09
CA LYS A 58 1.63 7.97 15.75
C LYS A 58 1.06 7.98 14.33
N PHE A 59 1.48 7.04 13.45
CA PHE A 59 0.99 6.94 12.09
C PHE A 59 -0.12 5.90 11.92
N ILE A 60 -0.38 5.04 12.89
CA ILE A 60 -1.44 4.04 12.80
C ILE A 60 -2.80 4.70 12.57
N TYR A 61 -3.05 5.80 13.28
CA TYR A 61 -4.25 6.60 13.09
C TYR A 61 -3.86 8.02 12.70
N MET A 62 -4.19 8.37 11.46
CA MET A 62 -3.89 9.68 10.90
C MET A 62 -5.15 10.54 10.83
N PRO A 63 -5.16 11.74 11.41
CA PRO A 63 -6.24 12.69 11.19
C PRO A 63 -6.31 13.09 9.73
N THR A 64 -7.51 13.29 9.23
CA THR A 64 -7.77 13.86 7.91
C THR A 64 -8.01 15.36 8.02
N TYR A 65 -7.95 16.07 6.90
CA TYR A 65 -8.21 17.52 6.86
C TYR A 65 -9.62 17.90 7.36
N ASP A 66 -10.60 16.98 7.28
CA ASP A 66 -11.97 17.16 7.75
C ASP A 66 -12.20 16.62 9.17
N GLY A 67 -11.14 16.26 9.90
CA GLY A 67 -11.16 15.88 11.30
C GLY A 67 -11.48 14.41 11.58
N ARG A 68 -11.70 13.58 10.57
CA ARG A 68 -11.84 12.13 10.76
C ARG A 68 -10.51 11.48 11.07
N LEU A 69 -10.52 10.30 11.68
CA LEU A 69 -9.34 9.47 11.89
C LEU A 69 -9.36 8.32 10.88
N LEU A 70 -8.28 8.16 10.13
CA LEU A 70 -8.08 7.02 9.24
C LEU A 70 -7.04 6.07 9.83
N TYR A 71 -7.33 4.79 9.73
CA TYR A 71 -6.33 3.74 9.94
C TYR A 71 -5.38 3.69 8.75
N PHE A 72 -4.13 4.12 8.96
CA PHE A 72 -3.13 4.20 7.92
C PHE A 72 -2.24 2.96 7.93
N ARG A 73 -2.38 2.14 6.91
CA ARG A 73 -1.62 0.89 6.74
C ARG A 73 -0.21 1.16 6.18
N PHE A 74 0.55 2.04 6.80
CA PHE A 74 1.91 2.39 6.35
C PHE A 74 2.86 1.18 6.34
N TYR A 75 2.56 0.13 7.09
CA TYR A 75 3.33 -1.11 7.11
C TYR A 75 3.12 -1.99 5.87
N ASP A 76 2.13 -1.71 5.05
CA ASP A 76 1.92 -2.32 3.74
C ASP A 76 2.82 -1.62 2.72
N PRO A 77 3.78 -2.33 2.08
CA PRO A 77 4.73 -1.71 1.16
C PRO A 77 4.08 -0.96 0.01
N THR A 78 2.96 -1.46 -0.52
CA THR A 78 2.24 -0.81 -1.62
C THR A 78 1.65 0.53 -1.19
N VAL A 79 1.00 0.54 -0.03
CA VAL A 79 0.43 1.77 0.55
C VAL A 79 1.54 2.77 0.89
N LEU A 80 2.67 2.29 1.42
CA LEU A 80 3.79 3.13 1.78
C LEU A 80 4.49 3.71 0.55
N GLU A 81 4.68 2.92 -0.50
CA GLU A 81 5.24 3.40 -1.77
C GLU A 81 4.37 4.50 -2.38
N ASP A 82 3.07 4.30 -2.46
CA ASP A 82 2.13 5.31 -2.96
C ASP A 82 2.18 6.59 -2.13
N TYR A 83 2.29 6.45 -0.82
CA TYR A 83 2.43 7.58 0.08
C TYR A 83 3.76 8.33 -0.17
N PHE A 84 4.88 7.62 -0.32
CA PHE A 84 6.18 8.24 -0.63
C PHE A 84 6.21 8.95 -1.98
N ASN A 85 5.64 8.36 -3.01
CA ASN A 85 5.54 8.98 -4.34
C ASN A 85 4.84 10.34 -4.31
N ARG A 86 3.99 10.58 -3.30
CA ARG A 86 3.28 11.84 -3.09
C ARG A 86 4.04 12.79 -2.17
N LEU A 87 4.71 12.24 -1.14
CA LEU A 87 5.46 13.04 -0.17
C LEU A 87 6.68 13.72 -0.77
N MET A 88 7.28 13.16 -1.83
CA MET A 88 8.52 13.67 -2.41
C MET A 88 8.46 15.17 -2.76
N TYR A 89 7.27 15.71 -2.99
CA TYR A 89 7.03 17.13 -3.27
C TYR A 89 6.82 18.00 -2.01
N TYR A 90 6.80 17.39 -0.81
CA TYR A 90 6.47 18.06 0.45
C TYR A 90 7.54 17.81 1.52
N PRO A 91 8.68 18.54 1.49
CA PRO A 91 9.80 18.28 2.39
C PRO A 91 9.43 18.24 3.88
N LYS A 92 8.47 19.08 4.31
CA LYS A 92 7.98 19.08 5.69
C LYS A 92 7.26 17.79 6.08
N LYS A 93 6.54 17.17 5.17
CA LYS A 93 5.87 15.87 5.39
C LYS A 93 6.87 14.72 5.35
N VAL A 94 7.83 14.78 4.45
CA VAL A 94 8.99 13.88 4.46
C VAL A 94 9.66 13.93 5.82
N ALA A 95 10.03 15.11 6.31
CA ALA A 95 10.63 15.27 7.64
C ALA A 95 9.75 14.70 8.76
N THR A 96 8.43 14.85 8.66
CA THR A 96 7.49 14.28 9.64
C THR A 96 7.52 12.75 9.64
N PHE A 97 7.44 12.11 8.47
CA PHE A 97 7.41 10.65 8.37
C PHE A 97 8.77 10.03 8.74
N TRP A 98 9.87 10.62 8.32
CA TRP A 98 11.23 10.20 8.64
C TRP A 98 11.66 10.56 10.08
N GLY A 99 10.76 11.16 10.87
CA GLY A 99 10.98 11.49 12.27
C GLY A 99 12.06 12.55 12.52
N GLY A 100 12.30 13.42 11.51
CA GLY A 100 13.36 14.43 11.62
C GLY A 100 14.77 13.85 11.67
N GLY A 101 14.98 12.65 11.10
CA GLY A 101 16.25 11.94 11.08
C GLY A 101 16.32 10.73 12.01
N LEU A 102 15.21 10.30 12.60
CA LEU A 102 15.16 9.03 13.34
C LEU A 102 15.38 7.83 12.43
N ILE A 103 14.97 7.93 11.16
CA ILE A 103 15.08 6.88 10.17
C ILE A 103 16.08 7.32 9.10
N ASP A 104 17.10 6.51 8.84
CA ASP A 104 18.17 6.81 7.87
C ASP A 104 17.77 6.38 6.46
N SER A 105 17.22 5.18 6.31
CA SER A 105 16.79 4.62 5.04
C SER A 105 15.69 3.60 5.22
N MET A 106 14.91 3.37 4.17
CA MET A 106 13.89 2.33 4.10
C MET A 106 14.07 1.48 2.84
N SER A 107 13.67 0.21 2.95
CA SER A 107 13.72 -0.77 1.86
C SER A 107 12.38 -1.47 1.78
N LEU A 108 11.69 -1.27 0.67
CA LEU A 108 10.37 -1.84 0.41
C LEU A 108 10.48 -2.97 -0.61
N PRO A 109 9.98 -4.17 -0.30
CA PRO A 109 9.86 -5.24 -1.28
C PRO A 109 8.83 -4.87 -2.35
N LYS A 110 9.18 -5.14 -3.63
CA LYS A 110 8.32 -4.90 -4.79
C LYS A 110 8.51 -6.00 -5.83
N GLY A 111 7.69 -7.03 -5.78
CA GLY A 111 7.88 -8.21 -6.62
C GLY A 111 9.27 -8.83 -6.40
N HIS A 112 10.08 -8.88 -7.45
CA HIS A 112 11.47 -9.39 -7.39
C HIS A 112 12.52 -8.30 -7.12
N HIS A 113 12.10 -7.09 -6.75
CA HIS A 113 12.99 -5.96 -6.51
C HIS A 113 12.85 -5.41 -5.10
N VAL A 114 13.85 -4.68 -4.68
CA VAL A 114 13.81 -3.87 -3.46
C VAL A 114 13.95 -2.41 -3.84
N VAL A 115 12.98 -1.60 -3.47
CA VAL A 115 13.05 -0.16 -3.67
C VAL A 115 13.62 0.48 -2.42
N HIS A 116 14.73 1.21 -2.57
CA HIS A 116 15.38 1.92 -1.48
C HIS A 116 14.97 3.39 -1.48
N TYR A 117 14.60 3.86 -0.31
CA TYR A 117 14.32 5.26 -0.04
C TYR A 117 15.31 5.77 0.99
N ALA A 118 15.96 6.88 0.67
CA ALA A 118 16.77 7.66 1.60
C ALA A 118 16.41 9.14 1.47
N PRO A 119 16.26 9.88 2.56
CA PRO A 119 15.93 11.29 2.49
C PRO A 119 17.14 12.08 1.99
N THR A 120 16.90 12.94 1.01
CA THR A 120 17.93 13.88 0.48
C THR A 120 17.83 15.27 1.12
N ILE A 121 16.99 15.41 2.15
CA ILE A 121 16.70 16.66 2.83
C ILE A 121 17.54 16.82 4.10
N ASP A 122 17.94 18.06 4.37
CA ASP A 122 18.59 18.41 5.65
C ASP A 122 17.50 18.65 6.71
N PHE A 123 17.27 17.65 7.55
CA PHE A 123 16.27 17.72 8.61
C PHE A 123 16.48 18.86 9.60
N ALA A 124 17.72 19.32 9.83
CA ALA A 124 18.01 20.42 10.72
C ALA A 124 17.42 21.76 10.25
N LYS A 125 17.14 21.87 8.94
CA LYS A 125 16.59 23.09 8.32
C LYS A 125 15.09 23.04 8.09
N ILE A 126 14.44 21.92 8.40
CA ILE A 126 13.02 21.70 8.07
C ILE A 126 12.21 21.45 9.33
N THR A 127 11.28 22.34 9.61
CA THR A 127 10.27 22.09 10.65
C THR A 127 9.26 21.05 10.13
N PRO A 128 9.09 19.91 10.81
CA PRO A 128 8.13 18.90 10.43
C PRO A 128 6.70 19.46 10.32
N ALA A 129 5.93 18.95 9.37
CA ALA A 129 4.52 19.28 9.22
C ALA A 129 3.68 18.61 10.32
N LYS A 130 2.47 19.12 10.52
CA LYS A 130 1.48 18.42 11.33
C LYS A 130 1.18 17.05 10.69
N LYS A 131 1.07 16.00 11.52
CA LYS A 131 0.65 14.66 11.11
C LYS A 131 -0.83 14.68 10.76
N GLN A 132 -1.14 14.84 9.51
CA GLN A 132 -2.49 14.93 9.02
C GLN A 132 -2.48 14.69 7.52
N PHE A 133 -3.45 13.92 7.02
CA PHE A 133 -3.71 13.85 5.59
C PHE A 133 -4.40 15.14 5.12
N ASP A 134 -3.82 15.79 4.15
CA ASP A 134 -4.48 16.90 3.48
C ASP A 134 -5.49 16.40 2.42
N LYS A 135 -6.22 17.34 1.83
CA LYS A 135 -7.24 17.01 0.82
C LYS A 135 -6.66 16.28 -0.40
N PHE A 136 -5.43 16.61 -0.76
CA PHE A 136 -4.74 16.05 -1.92
C PHE A 136 -4.33 14.59 -1.67
N GLU A 137 -3.72 14.34 -0.50
CA GLU A 137 -3.36 13.00 -0.06
C GLU A 137 -4.58 12.10 0.08
N MET A 138 -5.67 12.64 0.65
CA MET A 138 -6.94 11.92 0.79
C MET A 138 -7.53 11.52 -0.55
N LYS A 139 -7.59 12.45 -1.50
CA LYS A 139 -8.10 12.17 -2.85
C LYS A 139 -7.33 11.03 -3.48
N ALA A 140 -6.06 11.07 -3.37
CA ALA A 140 -5.16 10.10 -3.95
C ALA A 140 -5.26 8.70 -3.31
N LEU A 141 -5.37 8.60 -1.99
CA LEU A 141 -5.62 7.33 -1.29
C LEU A 141 -6.97 6.71 -1.70
N ILE A 142 -7.99 7.54 -1.91
CA ILE A 142 -9.29 7.10 -2.39
C ILE A 142 -9.20 6.58 -3.82
N GLU A 143 -8.51 7.29 -4.71
CA GLU A 143 -8.30 6.87 -6.09
C GLU A 143 -7.57 5.54 -6.19
N GLN A 144 -6.52 5.35 -5.39
CA GLN A 144 -5.79 4.09 -5.34
C GLN A 144 -6.67 2.94 -4.84
N LYS A 145 -7.39 3.14 -3.74
CA LYS A 145 -8.34 2.15 -3.23
C LYS A 145 -9.41 1.78 -4.25
N ASN A 146 -9.90 2.76 -5.01
CA ASN A 146 -10.87 2.49 -6.07
C ASN A 146 -10.27 1.65 -7.20
N LYS A 147 -9.02 1.89 -7.60
CA LYS A 147 -8.33 1.05 -8.59
C LYS A 147 -8.18 -0.40 -8.12
N GLU A 148 -7.70 -0.61 -6.91
CA GLU A 148 -7.58 -1.96 -6.32
C GLU A 148 -8.94 -2.66 -6.26
N HIS A 149 -9.99 -1.93 -5.91
CA HIS A 149 -11.36 -2.42 -5.89
C HIS A 149 -11.82 -2.88 -7.28
N ILE A 150 -11.56 -2.07 -8.33
CA ILE A 150 -11.91 -2.41 -9.70
C ILE A 150 -11.13 -3.64 -10.18
N ILE A 151 -9.83 -3.71 -9.93
CA ILE A 151 -9.01 -4.87 -10.31
C ILE A 151 -9.58 -6.14 -9.69
N LYS A 152 -9.83 -6.14 -8.39
CA LYS A 152 -10.41 -7.28 -7.69
C LYS A 152 -11.78 -7.66 -8.24
N LEU A 153 -12.64 -6.67 -8.51
CA LEU A 153 -13.95 -6.89 -9.07
C LEU A 153 -13.89 -7.58 -10.44
N VAL A 154 -12.96 -7.14 -11.28
CA VAL A 154 -12.74 -7.73 -12.60
C VAL A 154 -12.20 -9.16 -12.47
N ASP A 155 -11.29 -9.41 -11.55
CA ASP A 155 -10.77 -10.76 -11.28
C ASP A 155 -11.90 -11.70 -10.86
N ASP A 156 -12.75 -11.30 -9.90
CA ASP A 156 -13.90 -12.09 -9.43
C ASP A 156 -14.93 -12.35 -10.57
N ILE A 157 -15.16 -11.35 -11.45
CA ILE A 157 -16.03 -11.50 -12.62
C ILE A 157 -15.44 -12.51 -13.61
N LEU A 158 -14.16 -12.42 -13.91
CA LEU A 158 -13.49 -13.31 -14.85
C LEU A 158 -13.35 -14.73 -14.32
N GLU A 159 -13.16 -14.90 -13.03
CA GLU A 159 -13.16 -16.21 -12.38
C GLU A 159 -14.53 -16.89 -12.47
N SER A 160 -15.60 -16.14 -12.22
CA SER A 160 -16.97 -16.64 -12.29
C SER A 160 -17.50 -16.77 -13.73
N SER A 161 -16.98 -16.02 -14.68
CA SER A 161 -17.48 -15.91 -16.06
C SER A 161 -16.35 -15.80 -17.10
N PRO A 162 -15.47 -16.82 -17.20
CA PRO A 162 -14.30 -16.76 -18.08
C PRO A 162 -14.64 -16.66 -19.58
N PHE A 163 -15.86 -17.01 -19.95
CA PHE A 163 -16.34 -16.90 -21.33
C PHE A 163 -16.41 -15.45 -21.84
N LEU A 164 -16.44 -14.46 -20.95
CA LEU A 164 -16.45 -13.05 -21.32
C LEU A 164 -15.21 -12.66 -22.13
N LEU A 165 -14.05 -13.28 -21.85
CA LEU A 165 -12.81 -13.04 -22.60
C LEU A 165 -12.88 -13.49 -24.09
N LYS A 166 -13.93 -14.22 -24.51
CA LYS A 166 -14.18 -14.52 -25.92
C LYS A 166 -14.77 -13.32 -26.69
N LYS A 167 -15.40 -12.38 -25.98
CA LYS A 167 -16.09 -11.24 -26.56
C LYS A 167 -15.45 -9.89 -26.19
N TYR A 168 -14.86 -9.80 -25.00
CA TYR A 168 -14.31 -8.57 -24.43
C TYR A 168 -12.87 -8.79 -24.00
N THR A 169 -12.06 -7.73 -24.09
CA THR A 169 -10.74 -7.72 -23.44
C THR A 169 -10.90 -7.44 -21.95
N ARG A 170 -9.89 -7.78 -21.14
CA ARG A 170 -9.85 -7.39 -19.73
C ARG A 170 -10.05 -5.87 -19.55
N SER A 171 -9.45 -5.07 -20.41
CA SER A 171 -9.56 -3.61 -20.37
C SER A 171 -10.99 -3.11 -20.61
N ASP A 172 -11.76 -3.76 -21.51
CA ASP A 172 -13.16 -3.42 -21.73
C ASP A 172 -14.00 -3.68 -20.47
N ILE A 173 -13.73 -4.80 -19.78
CA ILE A 173 -14.40 -5.15 -18.52
C ILE A 173 -14.04 -4.15 -17.41
N GLU A 174 -12.78 -3.73 -17.33
CA GLU A 174 -12.31 -2.71 -16.37
C GLU A 174 -13.01 -1.35 -16.60
N ILE A 175 -13.21 -0.94 -17.85
CA ILE A 175 -13.94 0.29 -18.19
C ILE A 175 -15.40 0.21 -17.69
N VAL A 176 -16.10 -0.88 -17.96
CA VAL A 176 -17.49 -1.06 -17.52
C VAL A 176 -17.57 -1.13 -15.99
N ALA A 177 -16.67 -1.86 -15.33
CA ALA A 177 -16.61 -1.95 -13.89
C ALA A 177 -16.35 -0.57 -13.24
N SER A 178 -15.45 0.23 -13.82
CA SER A 178 -15.14 1.58 -13.35
C SER A 178 -16.36 2.51 -13.46
N TYR A 179 -17.08 2.44 -14.56
CA TYR A 179 -18.32 3.19 -14.79
C TYR A 179 -19.39 2.84 -13.74
N HIS A 180 -19.63 1.55 -13.50
CA HIS A 180 -20.60 1.13 -12.49
C HIS A 180 -20.17 1.47 -11.06
N ASN A 181 -18.89 1.43 -10.74
CA ASN A 181 -18.36 1.86 -9.46
C ASN A 181 -18.59 3.37 -9.25
N GLU A 182 -18.38 4.20 -10.27
CA GLU A 182 -18.65 5.64 -10.20
C GLU A 182 -20.15 5.93 -9.99
N ILE A 183 -21.02 5.30 -10.76
CA ILE A 183 -22.47 5.46 -10.62
C ILE A 183 -22.92 5.00 -9.23
N SER A 184 -22.50 3.83 -8.80
CA SER A 184 -22.87 3.27 -7.50
C SER A 184 -22.46 4.20 -6.35
N SER A 185 -21.30 4.84 -6.46
CA SER A 185 -20.85 5.84 -5.49
C SER A 185 -21.78 7.07 -5.42
N LYS A 186 -22.33 7.52 -6.56
CA LYS A 186 -23.31 8.64 -6.59
C LYS A 186 -24.62 8.31 -5.88
N TYR A 187 -24.99 7.03 -5.85
CA TYR A 187 -26.21 6.56 -5.19
C TYR A 187 -25.96 5.92 -3.81
N ASN A 188 -24.75 6.09 -3.24
CA ASN A 188 -24.33 5.49 -1.97
C ASN A 188 -24.44 3.94 -1.94
N ILE A 189 -24.31 3.30 -3.09
CA ILE A 189 -24.27 1.84 -3.20
C ILE A 189 -22.80 1.41 -3.13
N HIS A 190 -22.39 0.85 -2.00
CA HIS A 190 -21.00 0.45 -1.77
C HIS A 190 -20.81 -1.08 -1.69
N GLN A 191 -21.86 -1.83 -2.01
CA GLN A 191 -21.78 -3.30 -1.96
C GLN A 191 -21.08 -3.82 -3.21
N PHE A 192 -19.95 -4.48 -3.00
CA PHE A 192 -19.10 -5.09 -4.04
C PHE A 192 -19.91 -6.02 -4.97
N ILE A 193 -20.73 -6.91 -4.39
CA ILE A 193 -21.57 -7.86 -5.13
C ILE A 193 -22.54 -7.13 -6.06
N THR A 194 -23.14 -6.03 -5.61
CA THR A 194 -24.10 -5.24 -6.40
C THR A 194 -23.43 -4.59 -7.61
N ILE A 195 -22.24 -4.02 -7.42
CA ILE A 195 -21.47 -3.42 -8.51
C ILE A 195 -21.05 -4.49 -9.53
N GLY A 196 -20.59 -5.66 -9.05
CA GLY A 196 -20.24 -6.80 -9.87
C GLY A 196 -21.42 -7.31 -10.70
N PHE A 197 -22.60 -7.40 -10.09
CA PHE A 197 -23.83 -7.80 -10.77
C PHE A 197 -24.20 -6.84 -11.91
N PHE A 198 -24.20 -5.54 -11.67
CA PHE A 198 -24.48 -4.56 -12.72
C PHE A 198 -23.44 -4.60 -13.84
N THR A 199 -22.17 -4.74 -13.50
CA THR A 199 -21.10 -4.90 -14.49
C THR A 199 -21.34 -6.13 -15.36
N LEU A 200 -21.62 -7.27 -14.74
CA LEU A 200 -21.88 -8.52 -15.45
C LEU A 200 -23.11 -8.43 -16.36
N VAL A 201 -24.21 -7.87 -15.86
CA VAL A 201 -25.43 -7.69 -16.66
C VAL A 201 -25.14 -6.81 -17.88
N THR A 202 -24.43 -5.68 -17.72
CA THR A 202 -24.08 -4.81 -18.85
C THR A 202 -23.22 -5.51 -19.91
N LEU A 203 -22.35 -6.43 -19.50
CA LEU A 203 -21.50 -7.19 -20.43
C LEU A 203 -22.24 -8.34 -21.14
N LEU A 204 -23.35 -8.82 -20.59
CA LEU A 204 -24.12 -9.92 -21.14
C LEU A 204 -25.19 -9.45 -22.14
N TYR A 205 -25.66 -8.25 -22.00
CA TYR A 205 -26.71 -7.63 -22.83
C TYR A 205 -26.21 -6.43 -23.63
#